data_30fc909ef8b71cce016280e81ca4f6e2
#
_entry.id   30fc909ef8b71cce016280e81ca4f6e2
#
_cell.length_a   1.000
_cell.length_b   1.000
_cell.length_c   1.000
_cell.angle_alpha   90.00
_cell.angle_beta   90.00
_cell.angle_gamma   90.00
#
_symmetry.space_group_name_H-M   'P 1'
#
loop_
_entity.id
_entity.type
_entity.pdbx_description
1 polymer ?
#
loop_
_entity_poly.entity_id
_entity_poly.type
_entity_poly.pdbx_seq_one_letter_code
_entity_poly.pdbx_strand_id
1 'polypeptide(L)'
;MTEADGARDVDFVAKWQARWPEWRIGMGFVAPAMRERVAPWFALLDELGDAAWAGADAAPGLAKLAWWQEELQGWAKGARRHPLASRLQRIDAPWQSLGLALRVLPATREHPADTARNLVQVEALASAVAACETRLFGDDGVRAPPPKWTALLAMQAFVRADQPLAARLLAETVAGEGGTRPRRIADAIAGGRLRVLAREGLLRPVAGPRVLWACWRAARPR
;
A
#
# COMPACT_ATOMS: atom_id res chain seq x y z
N MET A 1 8.94 15.29 20.66
CA MET A 1 7.72 14.69 20.07
C MET A 1 6.57 15.35 20.80
N THR A 2 5.89 16.29 20.18
CA THR A 2 4.77 17.02 20.80
C THR A 2 3.51 16.16 20.78
N GLU A 3 2.65 16.26 21.80
CA GLU A 3 1.35 15.57 21.89
C GLU A 3 0.49 15.79 20.61
N ALA A 4 0.62 16.95 19.97
CA ALA A 4 -0.08 17.28 18.73
C ALA A 4 0.35 16.42 17.52
N ASP A 5 1.61 15.97 17.44
CA ASP A 5 2.09 15.09 16.38
C ASP A 5 1.56 13.66 16.56
N GLY A 6 1.47 13.21 17.80
CA GLY A 6 0.90 11.90 18.12
C GLY A 6 -0.60 11.81 17.82
N ALA A 7 -1.36 12.86 18.08
CA ALA A 7 -2.81 12.90 17.83
C ALA A 7 -3.14 12.88 16.32
N ARG A 8 -2.32 13.56 15.49
CA ARG A 8 -2.50 13.57 14.01
C ARG A 8 -2.06 12.26 13.35
N ASP A 9 -1.05 11.58 13.88
CA ASP A 9 -0.63 10.25 13.41
C ASP A 9 -1.75 9.21 13.63
N VAL A 10 -2.40 9.29 14.78
CA VAL A 10 -3.57 8.45 15.11
C VAL A 10 -4.70 8.65 14.11
N ASP A 11 -4.90 9.85 13.57
CA ASP A 11 -5.96 10.16 12.60
C ASP A 11 -5.75 9.45 11.25
N PHE A 12 -4.53 9.51 10.67
CA PHE A 12 -4.22 8.82 9.40
C PHE A 12 -4.31 7.29 9.52
N VAL A 13 -3.80 6.75 10.61
CA VAL A 13 -3.89 5.32 10.90
C VAL A 13 -5.34 4.91 11.13
N ALA A 14 -6.12 5.70 11.88
CA ALA A 14 -7.53 5.42 12.11
C ALA A 14 -8.36 5.47 10.82
N LYS A 15 -8.10 6.46 9.95
CA LYS A 15 -8.71 6.55 8.61
C LYS A 15 -8.43 5.29 7.78
N TRP A 16 -7.16 4.86 7.73
CA TRP A 16 -6.79 3.64 7.04
C TRP A 16 -7.46 2.40 7.66
N GLN A 17 -7.48 2.26 8.98
CA GLN A 17 -8.14 1.14 9.66
C GLN A 17 -9.65 1.08 9.41
N ALA A 18 -10.30 2.24 9.34
CA ALA A 18 -11.71 2.33 8.99
C ALA A 18 -11.96 1.86 7.54
N ARG A 19 -11.07 2.21 6.61
CA ARG A 19 -11.14 1.76 5.22
C ARG A 19 -10.83 0.27 5.07
N TRP A 20 -9.94 -0.27 5.91
CA TRP A 20 -9.43 -1.63 5.84
C TRP A 20 -9.68 -2.42 7.15
N PRO A 21 -10.95 -2.65 7.55
CA PRO A 21 -11.27 -3.31 8.82
C PRO A 21 -10.75 -4.74 8.92
N GLU A 22 -10.44 -5.41 7.80
CA GLU A 22 -9.81 -6.74 7.75
C GLU A 22 -8.47 -6.78 8.48
N TRP A 23 -7.77 -5.66 8.56
CA TRP A 23 -6.50 -5.58 9.26
C TRP A 23 -6.61 -5.80 10.77
N ARG A 24 -7.81 -5.71 11.37
CA ARG A 24 -8.03 -6.15 12.75
C ARG A 24 -7.67 -7.63 12.93
N ILE A 25 -7.96 -8.45 11.90
CA ILE A 25 -7.58 -9.87 11.87
C ILE A 25 -6.14 -10.01 11.40
N GLY A 26 -5.75 -9.30 10.34
CA GLY A 26 -4.41 -9.35 9.75
C GLY A 26 -3.29 -9.04 10.74
N MET A 27 -3.48 -8.07 11.64
CA MET A 27 -2.50 -7.69 12.67
C MET A 27 -2.20 -8.82 13.66
N GLY A 28 -3.10 -9.79 13.83
CA GLY A 28 -2.84 -10.98 14.65
C GLY A 28 -1.72 -11.86 14.09
N PHE A 29 -1.47 -11.79 12.80
CA PHE A 29 -0.43 -12.55 12.08
C PHE A 29 0.87 -11.77 11.87
N VAL A 30 0.92 -10.50 12.26
CA VAL A 30 2.12 -9.67 12.24
C VAL A 30 2.90 -9.87 13.53
N ALA A 31 4.23 -10.05 13.41
CA ALA A 31 5.11 -10.15 14.58
C ALA A 31 4.96 -8.90 15.48
N PRO A 32 4.88 -9.05 16.82
CA PRO A 32 4.63 -7.93 17.73
C PRO A 32 5.57 -6.74 17.53
N ALA A 33 6.85 -6.98 17.32
CA ALA A 33 7.87 -5.95 17.09
C ALA A 33 7.65 -5.11 15.82
N MET A 34 6.84 -5.60 14.86
CA MET A 34 6.58 -4.90 13.59
C MET A 34 5.25 -4.14 13.60
N ARG A 35 4.33 -4.42 14.54
CA ARG A 35 2.97 -3.86 14.53
C ARG A 35 2.93 -2.34 14.55
N GLU A 36 3.84 -1.70 15.27
CA GLU A 36 3.93 -0.24 15.34
C GLU A 36 4.30 0.44 14.00
N ARG A 37 4.89 -0.31 13.06
CA ARG A 37 5.32 0.18 11.73
C ARG A 37 4.33 -0.18 10.64
N VAL A 38 3.63 -1.31 10.79
CA VAL A 38 2.73 -1.83 9.75
C VAL A 38 1.57 -0.88 9.47
N ALA A 39 0.88 -0.40 10.51
CA ALA A 39 -0.26 0.49 10.31
C ALA A 39 0.13 1.84 9.69
N PRO A 40 1.17 2.57 10.18
CA PRO A 40 1.66 3.79 9.54
C PRO A 40 2.14 3.57 8.10
N TRP A 41 2.79 2.44 7.80
CA TRP A 41 3.26 2.14 6.46
C TRP A 41 2.11 1.96 5.46
N PHE A 42 1.12 1.15 5.80
CA PHE A 42 -0.01 0.96 4.89
C PHE A 42 -0.94 2.18 4.83
N ALA A 43 -1.00 2.98 5.90
CA ALA A 43 -1.66 4.29 5.86
C ALA A 43 -0.94 5.26 4.91
N LEU A 44 0.40 5.25 4.87
CA LEU A 44 1.17 6.02 3.88
C LEU A 44 0.84 5.59 2.45
N LEU A 45 0.86 4.28 2.16
CA LEU A 45 0.53 3.78 0.83
C LEU A 45 -0.92 4.12 0.42
N ASP A 46 -1.84 4.11 1.36
CA ASP A 46 -3.24 4.50 1.16
C ASP A 46 -3.36 6.00 0.80
N GLU A 47 -2.64 6.87 1.50
CA GLU A 47 -2.57 8.30 1.20
C GLU A 47 -1.93 8.60 -0.18
N LEU A 48 -0.91 7.84 -0.56
CA LEU A 48 -0.30 7.93 -1.90
C LEU A 48 -1.27 7.48 -2.99
N GLY A 49 -2.03 6.42 -2.74
CA GLY A 49 -3.08 5.95 -3.64
C GLY A 49 -4.23 6.95 -3.79
N ASP A 50 -4.69 7.53 -2.70
CA ASP A 50 -5.70 8.60 -2.74
C ASP A 50 -5.19 9.80 -3.57
N ALA A 51 -3.94 10.22 -3.36
CA ALA A 51 -3.35 11.32 -4.13
C ALA A 51 -3.26 10.98 -5.63
N ALA A 52 -2.93 9.72 -5.96
CA ALA A 52 -2.80 9.30 -7.34
C ALA A 52 -4.14 9.20 -8.07
N TRP A 53 -5.17 8.66 -7.43
CA TRP A 53 -6.35 8.19 -8.16
C TRP A 53 -7.69 8.73 -7.67
N ALA A 54 -7.78 9.41 -6.51
CA ALA A 54 -9.03 9.94 -6.02
C ALA A 54 -9.49 11.20 -6.78
N GLY A 55 -10.79 11.47 -6.72
CA GLY A 55 -11.43 12.64 -7.30
C GLY A 55 -11.51 12.62 -8.84
N ALA A 56 -12.42 13.40 -9.40
CA ALA A 56 -12.56 13.59 -10.84
C ALA A 56 -11.47 14.55 -11.38
N ASP A 57 -11.20 15.63 -10.63
CA ASP A 57 -10.10 16.56 -10.96
C ASP A 57 -8.74 15.97 -10.50
N ALA A 58 -7.77 15.98 -11.41
CA ALA A 58 -6.43 15.49 -11.15
C ALA A 58 -5.56 16.49 -10.40
N ALA A 59 -5.81 17.80 -10.55
CA ALA A 59 -4.89 18.84 -10.08
C ALA A 59 -4.58 18.79 -8.58
N PRO A 60 -5.56 18.62 -7.66
CA PRO A 60 -5.27 18.49 -6.24
C PRO A 60 -4.44 17.25 -5.91
N GLY A 61 -4.70 16.14 -6.58
CA GLY A 61 -3.96 14.89 -6.42
C GLY A 61 -2.51 15.01 -6.88
N LEU A 62 -2.27 15.62 -8.02
CA LEU A 62 -0.92 15.90 -8.55
C LEU A 62 -0.12 16.80 -7.63
N ALA A 63 -0.73 17.86 -7.10
CA ALA A 63 -0.09 18.74 -6.11
C ALA A 63 0.28 17.96 -4.83
N LYS A 64 -0.61 17.09 -4.35
CA LYS A 64 -0.35 16.23 -3.18
C LYS A 64 0.78 15.22 -3.46
N LEU A 65 0.85 14.63 -4.66
CA LEU A 65 1.95 13.73 -5.03
C LEU A 65 3.29 14.47 -5.08
N ALA A 66 3.34 15.67 -5.65
CA ALA A 66 4.54 16.50 -5.67
C ALA A 66 5.01 16.82 -4.23
N TRP A 67 4.08 17.19 -3.36
CA TRP A 67 4.38 17.40 -1.93
C TRP A 67 4.93 16.13 -1.26
N TRP A 68 4.36 14.95 -1.53
CA TRP A 68 4.85 13.68 -1.01
C TRP A 68 6.26 13.33 -1.51
N GLN A 69 6.60 13.68 -2.76
CA GLN A 69 7.97 13.51 -3.26
C GLN A 69 8.97 14.31 -2.43
N GLU A 70 8.67 15.60 -2.15
CA GLU A 70 9.52 16.45 -1.33
C GLU A 70 9.60 15.93 0.11
N GLU A 71 8.48 15.51 0.69
CA GLU A 71 8.42 15.00 2.07
C GLU A 71 9.29 13.76 2.23
N LEU A 72 9.17 12.77 1.33
CA LEU A 72 9.98 11.55 1.37
C LEU A 72 11.47 11.82 1.11
N GLN A 73 11.79 12.78 0.25
CA GLN A 73 13.18 13.25 0.09
C GLN A 73 13.69 13.93 1.37
N GLY A 74 12.83 14.64 2.06
CA GLY A 74 13.13 15.22 3.37
C GLY A 74 13.40 14.14 4.43
N TRP A 75 12.64 13.05 4.43
CA TRP A 75 12.86 11.93 5.35
C TRP A 75 14.26 11.33 5.21
N ALA A 76 14.76 11.21 3.98
CA ALA A 76 16.12 10.74 3.72
C ALA A 76 17.21 11.65 4.31
N LYS A 77 16.87 12.92 4.61
CA LYS A 77 17.77 13.94 5.19
C LYS A 77 17.46 14.22 6.68
N GLY A 78 16.59 13.43 7.30
CA GLY A 78 16.20 13.58 8.68
C GLY A 78 15.06 14.58 8.93
N ALA A 79 14.59 15.32 7.92
CA ALA A 79 13.43 16.19 8.04
C ALA A 79 12.12 15.37 8.09
N ARG A 80 11.12 15.91 8.76
CA ARG A 80 9.81 15.28 8.92
C ARG A 80 8.76 16.35 9.19
N ARG A 81 7.81 16.47 8.28
CA ARG A 81 6.69 17.41 8.41
C ARG A 81 5.35 16.67 8.56
N HIS A 82 5.27 15.45 7.98
CA HIS A 82 4.05 14.65 8.05
C HIS A 82 4.02 13.81 9.34
N PRO A 83 2.86 13.66 10.01
CA PRO A 83 2.72 12.88 11.25
C PRO A 83 3.21 11.43 11.12
N LEU A 84 2.93 10.73 10.00
CA LEU A 84 3.39 9.36 9.76
C LEU A 84 4.93 9.21 9.81
N ALA A 85 5.69 10.31 9.60
CA ALA A 85 7.14 10.32 9.71
C ALA A 85 7.62 9.94 11.12
N SER A 86 6.84 10.25 12.15
CA SER A 86 7.18 9.96 13.56
C SER A 86 7.52 8.49 13.80
N ARG A 87 6.85 7.58 13.07
CA ARG A 87 6.97 6.13 13.18
C ARG A 87 7.88 5.51 12.12
N LEU A 88 7.99 6.13 10.94
CA LEU A 88 8.64 5.53 9.77
C LEU A 88 10.02 6.10 9.48
N GLN A 89 10.20 7.42 9.57
CA GLN A 89 11.39 8.14 9.10
C GLN A 89 12.67 7.71 9.82
N ARG A 90 12.58 7.28 11.09
CA ARG A 90 13.75 6.84 11.88
C ARG A 90 14.41 5.55 11.36
N ILE A 91 13.71 4.82 10.49
CA ILE A 91 14.24 3.60 9.89
C ILE A 91 15.00 3.98 8.64
N ASP A 92 16.22 3.52 8.53
CA ASP A 92 17.07 3.71 7.36
C ASP A 92 16.51 2.91 6.18
N ALA A 93 15.55 3.51 5.48
CA ALA A 93 14.91 2.95 4.29
C ALA A 93 15.13 3.90 3.09
N PRO A 94 15.02 3.42 1.85
CA PRO A 94 15.30 4.23 0.66
C PRO A 94 14.17 5.22 0.34
N TRP A 95 13.87 6.13 1.29
CA TRP A 95 12.80 7.13 1.20
C TRP A 95 12.92 8.03 -0.04
N GLN A 96 14.15 8.41 -0.39
CA GLN A 96 14.40 9.22 -1.59
C GLN A 96 13.98 8.45 -2.86
N SER A 97 14.34 7.18 -2.97
CA SER A 97 13.96 6.34 -4.11
C SER A 97 12.46 6.18 -4.20
N LEU A 98 11.78 5.99 -3.07
CA LEU A 98 10.32 5.94 -3.02
C LEU A 98 9.70 7.26 -3.50
N GLY A 99 10.20 8.41 -3.01
CA GLY A 99 9.73 9.72 -3.46
C GLY A 99 9.89 9.94 -4.97
N LEU A 100 11.05 9.59 -5.52
CA LEU A 100 11.29 9.71 -6.97
C LEU A 100 10.38 8.79 -7.79
N ALA A 101 10.09 7.60 -7.28
CA ALA A 101 9.25 6.62 -7.97
C ALA A 101 7.77 7.04 -8.05
N LEU A 102 7.29 7.98 -7.21
CA LEU A 102 5.91 8.48 -7.29
C LEU A 102 5.59 9.16 -8.63
N ARG A 103 6.61 9.60 -9.39
CA ARG A 103 6.45 10.28 -10.68
C ARG A 103 5.74 9.45 -11.75
N VAL A 104 5.68 8.14 -11.58
CA VAL A 104 5.00 7.24 -12.54
C VAL A 104 3.49 7.22 -12.36
N LEU A 105 2.99 7.58 -11.18
CA LEU A 105 1.56 7.45 -10.84
C LEU A 105 0.62 8.29 -11.70
N PRO A 106 0.94 9.54 -12.08
CA PRO A 106 0.07 10.34 -12.97
C PRO A 106 -0.26 9.63 -14.27
N ALA A 107 0.72 8.99 -14.90
CA ALA A 107 0.52 8.31 -16.19
C ALA A 107 -0.47 7.12 -16.08
N THR A 108 -0.53 6.44 -14.95
CA THR A 108 -1.50 5.35 -14.73
C THR A 108 -2.94 5.87 -14.60
N ARG A 109 -3.11 7.15 -14.22
CA ARG A 109 -4.41 7.79 -14.13
C ARG A 109 -4.98 8.09 -15.51
N GLU A 110 -4.13 8.46 -16.47
CA GLU A 110 -4.52 8.85 -17.83
C GLU A 110 -5.03 7.65 -18.63
N HIS A 111 -4.49 6.46 -18.41
CA HIS A 111 -4.80 5.26 -19.18
C HIS A 111 -5.23 4.08 -18.27
N PRO A 112 -6.32 4.22 -17.50
CA PRO A 112 -6.71 3.20 -16.53
C PRO A 112 -7.09 1.85 -17.16
N ALA A 113 -7.47 1.85 -18.44
CA ALA A 113 -7.87 0.63 -19.16
C ALA A 113 -6.68 -0.21 -19.66
N ASP A 114 -5.49 0.39 -19.79
CA ASP A 114 -4.28 -0.30 -20.26
C ASP A 114 -3.50 -0.87 -19.07
N THR A 115 -3.97 -2.01 -18.58
CA THR A 115 -3.40 -2.67 -17.40
C THR A 115 -1.96 -3.13 -17.65
N ALA A 116 -1.66 -3.65 -18.84
CA ALA A 116 -0.32 -4.14 -19.19
C ALA A 116 0.69 -3.00 -19.18
N ARG A 117 0.37 -1.86 -19.80
CA ARG A 117 1.19 -0.64 -19.77
C ARG A 117 1.38 -0.14 -18.33
N ASN A 118 0.31 -0.08 -17.55
CA ASN A 118 0.35 0.41 -16.17
C ASN A 118 1.20 -0.49 -15.28
N LEU A 119 1.18 -1.82 -15.46
CA LEU A 119 2.06 -2.74 -14.74
C LEU A 119 3.54 -2.44 -15.01
N VAL A 120 3.91 -2.19 -16.26
CA VAL A 120 5.28 -1.80 -16.62
C VAL A 120 5.64 -0.45 -15.99
N GLN A 121 4.74 0.52 -16.04
CA GLN A 121 4.99 1.86 -15.48
C GLN A 121 5.18 1.85 -13.97
N VAL A 122 4.41 1.05 -13.23
CA VAL A 122 4.53 0.99 -11.77
C VAL A 122 5.68 0.13 -11.26
N GLU A 123 6.45 -0.54 -12.13
CA GLU A 123 7.53 -1.43 -11.72
C GLU A 123 8.60 -0.73 -10.87
N ALA A 124 8.98 0.49 -11.25
CA ALA A 124 9.95 1.28 -10.49
C ALA A 124 9.43 1.64 -9.08
N LEU A 125 8.17 2.08 -8.99
CA LEU A 125 7.53 2.38 -7.70
C LEU A 125 7.47 1.15 -6.83
N ALA A 126 7.14 0.14 -7.40
CA ALA A 126 7.01 -1.15 -6.89
C ALA A 126 8.31 -1.69 -6.29
N SER A 127 9.37 -1.59 -7.02
CA SER A 127 10.71 -1.94 -6.52
C SER A 127 11.11 -1.06 -5.35
N ALA A 128 10.77 0.24 -5.39
CA ALA A 128 11.03 1.17 -4.30
C ALA A 128 10.20 0.83 -3.04
N VAL A 129 8.92 0.47 -3.20
CA VAL A 129 8.06 -0.01 -2.10
C VAL A 129 8.66 -1.27 -1.48
N ALA A 130 9.05 -2.26 -2.29
CA ALA A 130 9.65 -3.49 -1.81
C ALA A 130 10.95 -3.27 -1.04
N ALA A 131 11.79 -2.35 -1.54
CA ALA A 131 13.04 -1.98 -0.86
C ALA A 131 12.78 -1.32 0.50
N CYS A 132 11.78 -0.43 0.60
CA CYS A 132 11.36 0.13 1.88
C CYS A 132 10.82 -0.96 2.82
N GLU A 133 9.98 -1.85 2.33
CA GLU A 133 9.40 -2.94 3.14
C GLU A 133 10.46 -3.91 3.65
N THR A 134 11.47 -4.19 2.87
CA THR A 134 12.62 -4.99 3.32
C THR A 134 13.31 -4.34 4.52
N ARG A 135 13.49 -3.02 4.52
CA ARG A 135 14.08 -2.29 5.65
C ARG A 135 13.14 -2.19 6.85
N LEU A 136 11.84 -2.01 6.60
CA LEU A 136 10.82 -1.88 7.65
C LEU A 136 10.49 -3.22 8.33
N PHE A 137 10.45 -4.31 7.57
CA PHE A 137 9.88 -5.60 7.99
C PHE A 137 10.75 -6.79 7.65
N GLY A 138 11.79 -6.59 6.85
CA GLY A 138 12.66 -7.68 6.46
C GLY A 138 13.40 -8.18 7.65
N ASP A 139 13.15 -9.42 8.01
CA ASP A 139 14.16 -10.22 8.66
C ASP A 139 13.83 -11.70 8.83
N ASP A 140 13.43 -12.34 7.79
CA ASP A 140 13.41 -13.81 7.82
C ASP A 140 14.58 -14.39 7.02
N GLY A 141 15.63 -13.58 6.73
CA GLY A 141 16.82 -14.02 5.98
C GLY A 141 16.56 -14.43 4.53
N VAL A 142 15.32 -14.45 4.11
CA VAL A 142 14.89 -14.80 2.78
C VAL A 142 14.76 -13.51 1.95
N ARG A 143 15.60 -13.40 0.92
CA ARG A 143 15.42 -12.37 -0.11
C ARG A 143 14.10 -12.65 -0.83
N ALA A 144 13.04 -12.09 -0.31
CA ALA A 144 11.72 -12.28 -0.87
C ALA A 144 11.69 -11.74 -2.30
N PRO A 145 11.15 -12.49 -3.27
CA PRO A 145 10.95 -11.97 -4.62
C PRO A 145 10.10 -10.69 -4.55
N PRO A 146 10.30 -9.74 -5.48
CA PRO A 146 9.53 -8.50 -5.48
C PRO A 146 8.04 -8.82 -5.49
N PRO A 147 7.22 -8.10 -4.73
CA PRO A 147 5.78 -8.29 -4.73
C PRO A 147 5.22 -8.06 -6.12
N LYS A 148 4.17 -8.78 -6.49
CA LYS A 148 3.49 -8.53 -7.75
C LYS A 148 2.68 -7.24 -7.65
N TRP A 149 2.82 -6.43 -8.65
CA TRP A 149 2.38 -5.03 -8.75
C TRP A 149 0.89 -4.83 -8.88
N THR A 150 0.15 -5.90 -9.06
CA THR A 150 -1.30 -5.92 -9.01
C THR A 150 -1.84 -5.31 -7.71
N ALA A 151 -1.10 -5.43 -6.59
CA ALA A 151 -1.52 -4.83 -5.32
C ALA A 151 -1.53 -3.29 -5.35
N LEU A 152 -0.57 -2.63 -6.05
CA LEU A 152 -0.59 -1.18 -6.21
C LEU A 152 -1.74 -0.74 -7.11
N LEU A 153 -1.94 -1.41 -8.25
CA LEU A 153 -3.06 -1.10 -9.15
C LEU A 153 -4.42 -1.51 -8.55
N ALA A 154 -4.45 -2.46 -7.60
CA ALA A 154 -5.65 -2.75 -6.83
C ALA A 154 -6.16 -1.52 -6.06
N MET A 155 -5.26 -0.66 -5.56
CA MET A 155 -5.65 0.61 -4.94
C MET A 155 -6.38 1.53 -5.92
N GLN A 156 -5.94 1.57 -7.19
CA GLN A 156 -6.66 2.33 -8.23
C GLN A 156 -8.09 1.82 -8.41
N ALA A 157 -8.26 0.48 -8.50
CA ALA A 157 -9.58 -0.12 -8.63
C ALA A 157 -10.47 0.19 -7.41
N PHE A 158 -9.92 0.18 -6.20
CA PHE A 158 -10.68 0.49 -4.98
C PHE A 158 -11.04 1.97 -4.86
N VAL A 159 -10.08 2.86 -5.11
CA VAL A 159 -10.32 4.31 -5.01
C VAL A 159 -11.39 4.76 -6.01
N ARG A 160 -11.46 4.12 -7.18
CA ARG A 160 -12.40 4.44 -8.25
C ARG A 160 -13.65 3.57 -8.28
N ALA A 161 -13.74 2.55 -7.42
CA ALA A 161 -14.77 1.51 -7.50
C ALA A 161 -14.88 0.89 -8.91
N ASP A 162 -13.72 0.70 -9.57
CA ASP A 162 -13.63 0.26 -10.97
C ASP A 162 -13.73 -1.27 -11.05
N GLN A 163 -14.94 -1.77 -11.27
CA GLN A 163 -15.22 -3.20 -11.41
C GLN A 163 -14.51 -3.83 -12.63
N PRO A 164 -14.51 -3.23 -13.83
CA PRO A 164 -13.75 -3.73 -14.97
C PRO A 164 -12.24 -3.85 -14.71
N LEU A 165 -11.65 -2.84 -14.07
CA LEU A 165 -10.22 -2.90 -13.71
C LEU A 165 -9.96 -4.04 -12.71
N ALA A 166 -10.81 -4.20 -11.68
CA ALA A 166 -10.68 -5.28 -10.72
C ALA A 166 -10.71 -6.66 -11.38
N ALA A 167 -11.60 -6.87 -12.36
CA ALA A 167 -11.70 -8.12 -13.10
C ALA A 167 -10.42 -8.39 -13.93
N ARG A 168 -9.90 -7.38 -14.63
CA ARG A 168 -8.65 -7.49 -15.39
C ARG A 168 -7.46 -7.81 -14.49
N LEU A 169 -7.31 -7.10 -13.38
CA LEU A 169 -6.22 -7.35 -12.43
C LEU A 169 -6.26 -8.78 -11.89
N LEU A 170 -7.43 -9.33 -11.62
CA LEU A 170 -7.56 -10.73 -11.19
C LEU A 170 -7.18 -11.72 -12.27
N ALA A 171 -7.48 -11.44 -13.53
CA ALA A 171 -7.11 -12.30 -14.66
C ALA A 171 -5.59 -12.32 -14.88
N GLU A 172 -4.91 -11.18 -14.67
CA GLU A 172 -3.47 -11.05 -14.83
C GLU A 172 -2.68 -11.49 -13.59
N THR A 173 -3.35 -11.61 -12.43
CA THR A 173 -2.68 -12.01 -11.19
C THR A 173 -2.47 -13.51 -11.15
N VAL A 174 -1.28 -13.95 -11.48
CA VAL A 174 -0.76 -15.21 -10.93
C VAL A 174 -0.47 -14.95 -9.44
N ALA A 175 -1.06 -15.73 -8.54
CA ALA A 175 -0.91 -15.56 -7.09
C ALA A 175 0.55 -15.27 -6.70
N GLY A 176 0.83 -14.05 -6.29
CA GLY A 176 2.18 -13.61 -5.94
C GLY A 176 2.57 -14.18 -4.59
N GLU A 177 3.68 -14.87 -4.57
CA GLU A 177 4.22 -15.54 -3.38
C GLU A 177 5.40 -14.77 -2.78
N GLY A 178 5.56 -13.48 -3.13
CA GLY A 178 6.70 -12.67 -2.76
C GLY A 178 6.41 -11.60 -1.71
N GLY A 179 7.50 -11.00 -1.22
CA GLY A 179 7.44 -9.88 -0.27
C GLY A 179 7.51 -10.30 1.19
N THR A 180 7.58 -9.29 2.06
CA THR A 180 7.59 -9.47 3.51
C THR A 180 6.27 -10.06 4.01
N ARG A 181 6.27 -10.62 5.21
CA ARG A 181 5.03 -11.16 5.81
C ARG A 181 3.88 -10.13 5.85
N PRO A 182 4.08 -8.87 6.29
CA PRO A 182 3.04 -7.85 6.22
C PRO A 182 2.54 -7.60 4.79
N ARG A 183 3.43 -7.61 3.78
CA ARG A 183 3.05 -7.47 2.37
C ARG A 183 2.17 -8.63 1.91
N ARG A 184 2.53 -9.86 2.18
CA ARG A 184 1.72 -11.02 1.80
C ARG A 184 0.33 -10.99 2.43
N ILE A 185 0.23 -10.53 3.70
CA ILE A 185 -1.07 -10.34 4.37
C ILE A 185 -1.88 -9.25 3.66
N ALA A 186 -1.26 -8.11 3.34
CA ALA A 186 -1.91 -7.03 2.59
C ALA A 186 -2.43 -7.50 1.24
N ASP A 187 -1.63 -8.24 0.49
CA ASP A 187 -1.99 -8.78 -0.83
C ASP A 187 -3.13 -9.79 -0.74
N ALA A 188 -3.16 -10.60 0.32
CA ALA A 188 -4.25 -11.54 0.57
C ALA A 188 -5.58 -10.82 0.86
N ILE A 189 -5.54 -9.73 1.65
CA ILE A 189 -6.70 -8.88 1.94
C ILE A 189 -7.17 -8.17 0.66
N ALA A 190 -6.23 -7.51 -0.05
CA ALA A 190 -6.53 -6.79 -1.30
C ALA A 190 -7.11 -7.74 -2.37
N GLY A 191 -6.53 -8.92 -2.55
CA GLY A 191 -7.05 -9.93 -3.47
C GLY A 191 -8.45 -10.44 -3.10
N GLY A 192 -8.75 -10.49 -1.80
CA GLY A 192 -10.11 -10.77 -1.31
C GLY A 192 -11.10 -9.71 -1.74
N ARG A 193 -10.78 -8.43 -1.54
CA ARG A 193 -11.62 -7.29 -1.94
C ARG A 193 -11.75 -7.15 -3.44
N LEU A 194 -10.67 -7.37 -4.21
CA LEU A 194 -10.75 -7.35 -5.67
C LEU A 194 -11.78 -8.36 -6.19
N ARG A 195 -11.81 -9.57 -5.60
CA ARG A 195 -12.82 -10.58 -5.97
C ARG A 195 -14.24 -10.12 -5.68
N VAL A 196 -14.46 -9.43 -4.56
CA VAL A 196 -15.77 -8.87 -4.22
C VAL A 196 -16.13 -7.77 -5.22
N LEU A 197 -15.23 -6.81 -5.46
CA LEU A 197 -15.46 -5.72 -6.41
C LEU A 197 -15.72 -6.25 -7.82
N ALA A 198 -14.91 -7.20 -8.30
CA ALA A 198 -15.06 -7.76 -9.64
C ALA A 198 -16.38 -8.51 -9.84
N ARG A 199 -16.87 -9.20 -8.81
CA ARG A 199 -18.12 -10.00 -8.91
C ARG A 199 -19.38 -9.18 -8.67
N GLU A 200 -19.32 -8.26 -7.71
CA GLU A 200 -20.52 -7.61 -7.16
C GLU A 200 -20.58 -6.11 -7.51
N GLY A 201 -19.49 -5.51 -8.02
CA GLY A 201 -19.39 -4.07 -8.25
C GLY A 201 -19.38 -3.25 -6.95
N LEU A 202 -19.20 -3.88 -5.78
CA LEU A 202 -19.32 -3.25 -4.48
C LEU A 202 -17.99 -3.23 -3.73
N LEU A 203 -17.68 -2.09 -3.11
CA LEU A 203 -16.58 -1.94 -2.18
C LEU A 203 -17.04 -2.30 -0.77
N ARG A 204 -16.92 -3.55 -0.40
CA ARG A 204 -17.24 -4.00 0.96
C ARG A 204 -16.13 -4.89 1.55
N PRO A 205 -15.99 -4.91 2.88
CA PRO A 205 -15.05 -5.79 3.54
C PRO A 205 -15.32 -7.27 3.24
N VAL A 206 -14.26 -8.06 3.27
CA VAL A 206 -14.32 -9.52 3.14
C VAL A 206 -14.80 -10.14 4.46
N ALA A 207 -15.61 -11.18 4.40
CA ALA A 207 -16.11 -11.88 5.60
C ALA A 207 -14.97 -12.43 6.47
N GLY A 208 -15.08 -12.25 7.80
CA GLY A 208 -14.04 -12.56 8.78
C GLY A 208 -13.40 -13.96 8.64
N PRO A 209 -14.14 -15.07 8.50
CA PRO A 209 -13.55 -16.40 8.34
C PRO A 209 -12.66 -16.52 7.09
N ARG A 210 -13.04 -15.87 5.98
CA ARG A 210 -12.23 -15.84 4.76
C ARG A 210 -10.95 -15.02 4.94
N VAL A 211 -11.04 -13.88 5.65
CA VAL A 211 -9.88 -13.05 5.99
C VAL A 211 -8.93 -13.83 6.90
N LEU A 212 -9.43 -14.47 7.94
CA LEU A 212 -8.65 -15.26 8.86
C LEU A 212 -7.84 -16.34 8.13
N TRP A 213 -8.49 -17.12 7.28
CA TRP A 213 -7.84 -18.17 6.51
C TRP A 213 -6.80 -17.60 5.52
N ALA A 214 -7.14 -16.52 4.82
CA ALA A 214 -6.25 -15.88 3.86
C ALA A 214 -4.99 -15.31 4.54
N CYS A 215 -5.14 -14.61 5.67
CA CYS A 215 -4.04 -14.07 6.45
C CYS A 215 -3.17 -15.17 7.05
N TRP A 216 -3.78 -16.23 7.60
CA TRP A 216 -3.05 -17.38 8.13
C TRP A 216 -2.19 -18.04 7.05
N ARG A 217 -2.76 -18.29 5.87
CA ARG A 217 -2.02 -18.86 4.75
C ARG A 217 -0.88 -17.95 4.28
N ALA A 218 -1.13 -16.63 4.20
CA ALA A 218 -0.15 -15.63 3.78
C ALA A 218 1.00 -15.44 4.79
N ALA A 219 0.74 -15.67 6.08
CA ALA A 219 1.72 -15.51 7.15
C ALA A 219 2.67 -16.70 7.32
N ARG A 220 2.40 -17.85 6.68
CA ARG A 220 3.27 -19.03 6.78
C ARG A 220 4.65 -18.75 6.20
N PRO A 221 5.72 -19.17 6.88
CA PRO A 221 7.06 -19.21 6.28
C PRO A 221 7.04 -20.18 5.10
N ARG A 222 7.80 -19.87 4.07
CA ARG A 222 8.01 -20.70 2.90
C ARG A 222 9.46 -21.02 2.75
#